data_f0a2a4b9b6dadbd29d8c125e36e12ce3
#
_entry.id   f0a2a4b9b6dadbd29d8c125e36e12ce3
#
_cell.length_a   1.000
_cell.length_b   1.000
_cell.length_c   1.000
_cell.angle_alpha   90.00
_cell.angle_beta   90.00
_cell.angle_gamma   90.00
#
_symmetry.space_group_name_H-M   'P 1'
#
loop_
_entity.id
_entity.type
_entity.pdbx_description
1 polymer ?
#
loop_
_entity_poly.entity_id
_entity_poly.type
_entity_poly.pdbx_seq_one_letter_code
_entity_poly.pdbx_strand_id
1 'polypeptide(L)'
;MFIGEYQHILDTKKRVAVPAKFRVKFKKGVVVTRGLDGCLFIYTSEEWRKIAEKLGSMPVGEKGTRSFIRMVLAGATDSKLDSQGRILIPEYLKEYAGLKKDVTIAGLFNRLEIWDTKIWEKYKKGAEKNQDEVAEQLGKLGMY
;
A
#
# COMPACT_ATOMS: atom_id res chain seq x y z
N MET A 1 -0.96 -4.05 -14.37
CA MET A 1 -0.20 -4.81 -13.36
C MET A 1 0.89 -3.93 -12.78
N PHE A 2 0.90 -3.78 -11.47
CA PHE A 2 1.93 -3.00 -10.78
C PHE A 2 3.05 -3.93 -10.33
N ILE A 3 4.26 -3.66 -10.77
CA ILE A 3 5.46 -4.40 -10.33
C ILE A 3 6.63 -3.44 -10.23
N GLY A 4 7.61 -3.78 -9.44
CA GLY A 4 8.85 -3.05 -9.32
C GLY A 4 8.92 -2.18 -8.06
N GLU A 5 10.06 -1.57 -7.89
CA GLU A 5 10.42 -0.78 -6.73
C GLU A 5 10.93 0.58 -7.21
N TYR A 6 10.39 1.67 -6.68
CA TYR A 6 10.66 3.02 -7.16
C TYR A 6 10.96 3.95 -5.99
N GLN A 7 12.05 4.72 -6.10
CA GLN A 7 12.41 5.70 -5.09
C GLN A 7 11.80 7.05 -5.42
N HIS A 8 11.12 7.66 -4.47
CA HIS A 8 10.47 8.95 -4.61
C HIS A 8 10.66 9.81 -3.36
N ILE A 9 10.17 11.03 -3.43
CA ILE A 9 10.24 11.98 -2.31
C ILE A 9 8.84 12.40 -1.93
N LEU A 10 8.56 12.39 -0.63
CA LEU A 10 7.38 13.04 -0.07
C LEU A 10 7.73 14.51 0.09
N ASP A 11 7.03 15.40 -0.61
CA ASP A 11 7.32 16.83 -0.56
C ASP A 11 6.78 17.47 0.73
N THR A 12 7.10 18.75 0.94
CA THR A 12 6.70 19.49 2.14
C THR A 12 5.18 19.67 2.26
N LYS A 13 4.44 19.49 1.16
CA LYS A 13 2.97 19.54 1.14
C LYS A 13 2.35 18.15 1.19
N LYS A 14 3.12 17.14 1.57
CA LYS A 14 2.69 15.74 1.72
C LYS A 14 2.20 15.11 0.41
N ARG A 15 2.87 15.42 -0.69
CA ARG A 15 2.55 14.86 -2.01
C ARG A 15 3.66 13.93 -2.48
N VAL A 16 3.28 12.82 -3.08
CA VAL A 16 4.19 11.81 -3.64
C VAL A 16 3.81 11.58 -5.10
N ALA A 17 4.79 11.63 -6.00
CA ALA A 17 4.55 11.33 -7.40
C ALA A 17 4.34 9.83 -7.61
N VAL A 18 3.34 9.46 -8.37
CA VAL A 18 3.16 8.09 -8.87
C VAL A 18 4.14 7.88 -10.02
N PRO A 19 4.84 6.72 -10.09
CA PRO A 19 5.70 6.44 -11.24
C PRO A 19 4.95 6.67 -12.55
N ALA A 20 5.59 7.38 -13.47
CA ALA A 20 4.93 7.87 -14.70
C ALA A 20 4.18 6.77 -15.46
N LYS A 21 4.76 5.57 -15.53
CA LYS A 21 4.17 4.45 -16.25
C LYS A 21 2.87 3.92 -15.64
N PHE A 22 2.58 4.25 -14.37
CA PHE A 22 1.37 3.79 -13.70
C PHE A 22 0.27 4.85 -13.65
N ARG A 23 0.56 6.10 -13.99
CA ARG A 23 -0.39 7.22 -13.83
C ARG A 23 -1.69 7.02 -14.60
N VAL A 24 -1.61 6.42 -15.78
CA VAL A 24 -2.79 6.16 -16.61
C VAL A 24 -3.82 5.27 -15.90
N LYS A 25 -3.37 4.37 -15.04
CA LYS A 25 -4.25 3.46 -14.28
C LYS A 25 -5.09 4.19 -13.23
N PHE A 26 -4.67 5.39 -12.82
CA PHE A 26 -5.34 6.16 -11.77
C PHE A 26 -6.21 7.30 -12.31
N LYS A 27 -6.52 7.32 -13.59
CA LYS A 27 -7.35 8.39 -14.19
C LYS A 27 -8.70 8.56 -13.52
N LYS A 28 -9.31 7.48 -13.06
CA LYS A 28 -10.65 7.50 -12.42
C LYS A 28 -10.59 7.80 -10.93
N GLY A 29 -9.41 7.87 -10.36
CA GLY A 29 -9.22 8.14 -8.94
C GLY A 29 -8.20 7.23 -8.30
N VAL A 30 -7.83 7.59 -7.10
CA VAL A 30 -6.86 6.87 -6.27
C VAL A 30 -7.41 6.76 -4.87
N VAL A 31 -7.23 5.60 -4.25
CA VAL A 31 -7.58 5.38 -2.84
C VAL A 31 -6.32 5.01 -2.08
N VAL A 32 -6.09 5.72 -0.99
CA VAL A 32 -4.96 5.48 -0.08
C VAL A 32 -5.52 5.03 1.25
N THR A 33 -4.95 3.99 1.82
CA THR A 33 -5.37 3.50 3.13
C THR A 33 -4.22 2.87 3.90
N ARG A 34 -4.47 2.54 5.16
CA ARG A 34 -3.51 1.81 5.99
C ARG A 34 -3.26 0.44 5.41
N GLY A 35 -1.99 0.07 5.31
CA GLY A 35 -1.59 -1.27 4.92
C GLY A 35 -1.15 -2.11 6.11
N LEU A 36 -0.46 -3.18 5.83
CA LEU A 36 0.13 -4.06 6.83
C LEU A 36 1.64 -3.81 6.89
N ASP A 37 2.25 -4.19 8.01
CA ASP A 37 3.70 -4.04 8.25
C ASP A 37 4.18 -2.58 8.22
N GLY A 38 3.29 -1.64 8.49
CA GLY A 38 3.64 -0.22 8.59
C GLY A 38 3.72 0.52 7.27
N CYS A 39 3.10 0.04 6.22
CA CYS A 39 3.03 0.75 4.94
C CYS A 39 1.62 1.27 4.65
N LEU A 40 1.49 2.01 3.56
CA LEU A 40 0.20 2.42 3.01
C LEU A 40 -0.10 1.60 1.76
N PHE A 41 -1.37 1.22 1.60
CA PHE A 41 -1.86 0.61 0.36
C PHE A 41 -2.48 1.68 -0.53
N ILE A 42 -2.19 1.57 -1.83
CA ILE A 42 -2.74 2.47 -2.84
C ILE A 42 -3.41 1.64 -3.92
N TYR A 43 -4.67 1.94 -4.16
CA TYR A 43 -5.49 1.24 -5.15
C TYR A 43 -6.04 2.21 -6.19
N THR A 44 -6.27 1.69 -7.39
CA THR A 44 -7.16 2.36 -8.34
C THR A 44 -8.59 2.28 -7.79
N SER A 45 -9.48 3.16 -8.24
CA SER A 45 -10.89 3.13 -7.81
C SER A 45 -11.53 1.77 -8.10
N GLU A 46 -11.18 1.15 -9.22
CA GLU A 46 -11.71 -0.16 -9.61
C GLU A 46 -11.25 -1.28 -8.68
N GLU A 47 -9.94 -1.35 -8.41
CA GLU A 47 -9.39 -2.36 -7.50
C GLU A 47 -9.87 -2.14 -6.06
N TRP A 48 -9.99 -0.89 -5.65
CA TRP A 48 -10.53 -0.57 -4.34
C TRP A 48 -11.95 -1.11 -4.14
N ARG A 49 -12.80 -0.96 -5.14
CA ARG A 49 -14.16 -1.49 -5.05
C ARG A 49 -14.16 -3.00 -4.78
N LYS A 50 -13.33 -3.75 -5.49
CA LYS A 50 -13.21 -5.20 -5.29
C LYS A 50 -12.76 -5.54 -3.87
N ILE A 51 -11.75 -4.85 -3.38
CA ILE A 51 -11.22 -5.08 -2.03
C ILE A 51 -12.25 -4.67 -0.96
N ALA A 52 -12.89 -3.52 -1.12
CA ALA A 52 -13.87 -3.01 -0.17
C ALA A 52 -15.08 -3.96 -0.07
N GLU A 53 -15.56 -4.49 -1.19
CA GLU A 53 -16.65 -5.47 -1.20
C GLU A 53 -16.27 -6.73 -0.43
N LYS A 54 -15.07 -7.26 -0.66
CA LYS A 54 -14.57 -8.42 0.08
C LYS A 54 -14.49 -8.16 1.58
N LEU A 55 -13.90 -7.03 1.96
CA LEU A 55 -13.77 -6.65 3.37
C LEU A 55 -15.13 -6.45 4.03
N GLY A 56 -16.05 -5.78 3.33
CA GLY A 56 -17.40 -5.52 3.85
C GLY A 56 -18.24 -6.78 4.02
N SER A 57 -17.90 -7.86 3.33
CA SER A 57 -18.60 -9.13 3.42
C SER A 57 -17.97 -10.15 4.35
N MET A 58 -16.80 -9.84 4.93
CA MET A 58 -16.12 -10.75 5.85
C MET A 58 -16.86 -10.89 7.18
N PRO A 59 -16.84 -12.11 7.79
CA PRO A 59 -17.45 -12.31 9.10
C PRO A 59 -16.80 -11.43 10.16
N VAL A 60 -17.60 -10.77 10.98
CA VAL A 60 -17.13 -9.87 12.05
C VAL A 60 -16.99 -10.55 13.41
N GLY A 61 -17.13 -11.86 13.45
CA GLY A 61 -17.06 -12.64 14.68
C GLY A 61 -15.70 -12.63 15.36
N GLU A 62 -14.61 -12.58 14.58
CA GLU A 62 -13.26 -12.58 15.11
C GLU A 62 -12.74 -11.14 15.28
N LYS A 63 -12.08 -10.91 16.42
CA LYS A 63 -11.54 -9.59 16.77
C LYS A 63 -10.52 -9.08 15.76
N GLY A 64 -9.62 -9.94 15.29
CA GLY A 64 -8.60 -9.55 14.31
C GLY A 64 -9.20 -9.12 12.99
N THR A 65 -10.20 -9.84 12.51
CA THR A 65 -10.93 -9.50 11.28
C THR A 65 -11.62 -8.14 11.42
N ARG A 66 -12.32 -7.92 12.53
CA ARG A 66 -12.98 -6.63 12.79
C ARG A 66 -11.98 -5.47 12.79
N SER A 67 -10.84 -5.65 13.46
CA SER A 67 -9.81 -4.61 13.53
C SER A 67 -9.24 -4.29 12.17
N PHE A 68 -8.95 -5.32 11.37
CA PHE A 68 -8.43 -5.13 10.02
C PHE A 68 -9.41 -4.38 9.13
N ILE A 69 -10.68 -4.78 9.14
CA ILE A 69 -11.74 -4.11 8.37
C ILE A 69 -11.82 -2.62 8.77
N ARG A 70 -11.84 -2.34 10.06
CA ARG A 70 -11.89 -0.96 10.55
C ARG A 70 -10.67 -0.14 10.12
N MET A 71 -9.47 -0.70 10.24
CA MET A 71 -8.24 -0.01 9.85
C MET A 71 -8.23 0.34 8.37
N VAL A 72 -8.61 -0.60 7.53
CA VAL A 72 -8.52 -0.44 6.07
C VAL A 72 -9.69 0.39 5.54
N LEU A 73 -10.92 0.07 5.88
CA LEU A 73 -12.07 0.81 5.36
C LEU A 73 -12.20 2.20 5.96
N ALA A 74 -12.12 2.33 7.28
CA ALA A 74 -12.22 3.63 7.93
C ALA A 74 -10.99 4.51 7.70
N GLY A 75 -9.85 3.89 7.44
CA GLY A 75 -8.61 4.62 7.12
C GLY A 75 -8.50 5.11 5.69
N ALA A 76 -9.40 4.67 4.82
CA ALA A 76 -9.31 4.99 3.40
C ALA A 76 -9.70 6.44 3.10
N THR A 77 -8.98 7.03 2.16
CA THR A 77 -9.32 8.33 1.59
C THR A 77 -9.24 8.23 0.08
N ASP A 78 -10.23 8.78 -0.62
CA ASP A 78 -10.25 8.81 -2.06
C ASP A 78 -9.93 10.21 -2.56
N SER A 79 -9.22 10.28 -3.68
CA SER A 79 -8.84 11.54 -4.29
C SER A 79 -8.51 11.31 -5.76
N LYS A 80 -7.94 12.33 -6.38
CA LYS A 80 -7.43 12.22 -7.75
C LYS A 80 -5.97 12.64 -7.76
N LEU A 81 -5.21 12.11 -8.72
CA LEU A 81 -3.87 12.62 -8.96
C LEU A 81 -3.96 14.09 -9.38
N ASP A 82 -2.99 14.88 -8.95
CA ASP A 82 -2.90 16.26 -9.43
C ASP A 82 -2.37 16.29 -10.87
N SER A 83 -2.27 17.49 -11.46
CA SER A 83 -1.81 17.66 -12.83
C SER A 83 -0.40 17.12 -13.10
N GLN A 84 0.39 16.93 -12.05
CA GLN A 84 1.75 16.41 -12.13
C GLN A 84 1.85 14.93 -11.74
N GLY A 85 0.70 14.27 -11.55
CA GLY A 85 0.67 12.85 -11.22
C GLY A 85 1.02 12.54 -9.76
N ARG A 86 0.74 13.46 -8.83
CA ARG A 86 1.06 13.29 -7.41
C ARG A 86 -0.18 12.97 -6.60
N ILE A 87 0.01 12.15 -5.55
CA ILE A 87 -1.00 11.81 -4.56
C ILE A 87 -0.75 12.66 -3.31
N LEU A 88 -1.80 13.23 -2.75
CA LEU A 88 -1.75 13.87 -1.44
C LEU A 88 -1.91 12.79 -0.35
N ILE A 89 -0.96 12.72 0.58
CA ILE A 89 -1.01 11.79 1.70
C ILE A 89 -1.50 12.56 2.93
N PRO A 90 -2.68 12.25 3.47
CA PRO A 90 -3.16 12.90 4.69
C PRO A 90 -2.21 12.69 5.87
N GLU A 91 -2.20 13.63 6.80
CA GLU A 91 -1.30 13.58 7.95
C GLU A 91 -1.42 12.29 8.75
N TYR A 92 -2.64 11.81 9.00
CA TYR A 92 -2.84 10.58 9.79
C TYR A 92 -2.25 9.33 9.11
N LEU A 93 -2.24 9.28 7.77
CA LEU A 93 -1.61 8.18 7.03
C LEU A 93 -0.09 8.32 7.01
N LYS A 94 0.40 9.55 6.87
CA LYS A 94 1.83 9.82 6.98
C LYS A 94 2.38 9.36 8.32
N GLU A 95 1.70 9.70 9.41
CA GLU A 95 2.08 9.29 10.76
C GLU A 95 2.00 7.78 10.93
N TYR A 96 0.92 7.16 10.48
CA TYR A 96 0.75 5.71 10.56
C TYR A 96 1.92 4.96 9.95
N ALA A 97 2.36 5.36 8.76
CA ALA A 97 3.45 4.70 8.03
C ALA A 97 4.84 5.26 8.38
N GLY A 98 4.92 6.26 9.26
CA GLY A 98 6.19 6.87 9.64
C GLY A 98 6.93 7.46 8.47
N LEU A 99 6.19 7.98 7.47
CA LEU A 99 6.81 8.51 6.27
C LEU A 99 7.60 9.78 6.57
N LYS A 100 8.83 9.81 6.07
CA LYS A 100 9.71 10.97 6.09
C LYS A 100 9.91 11.46 4.66
N LYS A 101 11.04 12.07 4.37
CA LYS A 101 11.31 12.63 3.06
C LYS A 101 11.44 11.55 1.97
N ASP A 102 12.23 10.52 2.24
CA ASP A 102 12.51 9.48 1.27
C ASP A 102 11.51 8.34 1.40
N VAL A 103 10.80 8.05 0.32
CA VAL A 103 9.80 7.00 0.28
C VAL A 103 10.07 6.02 -0.85
N THR A 104 9.64 4.79 -0.65
CA THR A 104 9.73 3.74 -1.66
C THR A 104 8.33 3.33 -2.05
N ILE A 105 8.09 3.28 -3.36
CA ILE A 105 6.82 2.78 -3.90
C ILE A 105 7.08 1.39 -4.46
N ALA A 106 6.37 0.40 -3.93
CA ALA A 106 6.48 -0.98 -4.37
C ALA A 106 5.22 -1.39 -5.11
N GLY A 107 5.36 -2.00 -6.28
CA GLY A 107 4.25 -2.52 -7.06
C GLY A 107 3.97 -3.97 -6.71
N LEU A 108 2.72 -4.28 -6.35
CA LEU A 108 2.29 -5.61 -5.93
C LEU A 108 1.03 -6.05 -6.67
N PHE A 109 1.16 -6.15 -7.98
CA PHE A 109 0.15 -6.61 -8.92
C PHE A 109 -1.10 -5.71 -8.97
N ASN A 110 -1.97 -5.76 -7.96
CA ASN A 110 -3.23 -5.02 -7.93
C ASN A 110 -3.18 -3.76 -7.06
N ARG A 111 -2.03 -3.45 -6.48
CA ARG A 111 -1.86 -2.26 -5.64
C ARG A 111 -0.43 -1.75 -5.68
N LEU A 112 -0.28 -0.51 -5.28
CA LEU A 112 1.01 0.02 -4.90
C LEU A 112 1.07 0.08 -3.38
N GLU A 113 2.28 0.00 -2.83
CA GLU A 113 2.53 0.27 -1.41
C GLU A 113 3.48 1.44 -1.30
N ILE A 114 3.24 2.33 -0.34
CA ILE A 114 4.18 3.39 0.01
C ILE A 114 4.80 3.06 1.35
N TRP A 115 6.12 3.05 1.37
CA TRP A 115 6.94 2.78 2.55
C TRP A 115 7.89 3.93 2.79
N ASP A 116 8.16 4.23 4.06
CA ASP A 116 9.36 4.99 4.38
C ASP A 116 10.57 4.17 3.93
N THR A 117 11.51 4.78 3.23
CA THR A 117 12.61 4.02 2.61
C THR A 117 13.46 3.26 3.62
N LYS A 118 13.74 3.83 4.79
CA LYS A 118 14.51 3.13 5.82
C LYS A 118 13.78 1.92 6.39
N ILE A 119 12.47 2.06 6.58
CA ILE A 119 11.62 0.97 7.05
C ILE A 119 11.56 -0.14 5.99
N TRP A 120 11.42 0.23 4.74
CA TRP A 120 11.42 -0.72 3.61
C TRP A 120 12.71 -1.51 3.53
N GLU A 121 13.87 -0.83 3.61
CA GLU A 121 15.17 -1.49 3.56
C GLU A 121 15.35 -2.49 4.70
N LYS A 122 14.91 -2.14 5.90
CA LYS A 122 14.95 -3.03 7.05
C LYS A 122 14.03 -4.24 6.85
N TYR A 123 12.84 -4.00 6.33
CA TYR A 123 11.88 -5.07 6.04
C TYR A 123 12.44 -6.05 5.01
N LYS A 124 13.01 -5.55 3.92
CA LYS A 124 13.63 -6.39 2.88
C LYS A 124 14.75 -7.25 3.45
N LYS A 125 15.63 -6.68 4.24
CA LYS A 125 16.74 -7.43 4.85
C LYS A 125 16.21 -8.56 5.74
N GLY A 126 15.17 -8.31 6.50
CA GLY A 126 14.52 -9.33 7.31
C GLY A 126 13.93 -10.46 6.46
N ALA A 127 13.23 -10.12 5.39
CA ALA A 127 12.65 -11.11 4.48
C ALA A 127 13.72 -11.93 3.77
N GLU A 128 14.81 -11.29 3.32
CA GLU A 128 15.92 -11.97 2.67
C GLU A 128 16.62 -12.97 3.59
N LYS A 129 16.71 -12.67 4.89
CA LYS A 129 17.30 -13.58 5.88
C LYS A 129 16.45 -14.79 6.17
N ASN A 130 15.15 -14.70 5.95
CA ASN A 130 14.16 -15.73 6.27
C ASN A 130 13.68 -16.51 5.06
N GLN A 131 14.53 -16.66 4.04
CA GLN A 131 14.15 -17.30 2.77
C GLN A 131 13.62 -18.72 2.94
N ASP A 132 14.23 -19.52 3.82
CA ASP A 132 13.80 -20.90 4.05
C ASP A 132 12.40 -20.95 4.66
N GLU A 133 12.12 -20.08 5.61
CA GLU A 133 10.79 -19.96 6.23
C GLU A 133 9.75 -19.52 5.21
N VAL A 134 10.09 -18.56 4.37
CA VAL A 134 9.22 -18.08 3.28
C VAL A 134 8.95 -19.21 2.30
N ALA A 135 9.96 -19.96 1.90
CA ALA A 135 9.81 -21.10 1.00
C ALA A 135 8.88 -22.17 1.58
N GLU A 136 8.98 -22.44 2.89
CA GLU A 136 8.10 -23.37 3.60
C GLU A 136 6.64 -22.89 3.56
N GLN A 137 6.39 -21.59 3.82
CA GLN A 137 5.05 -21.02 3.73
C GLN A 137 4.48 -21.12 2.31
N LEU A 138 5.29 -20.85 1.31
CA LEU A 138 4.88 -20.99 -0.09
C LEU A 138 4.55 -22.44 -0.45
N GLY A 139 5.29 -23.39 0.10
CA GLY A 139 5.02 -24.81 -0.04
C GLY A 139 3.64 -25.20 0.49
N LYS A 140 3.25 -24.64 1.64
CA LYS A 140 1.93 -24.86 2.23
C LYS A 140 0.80 -24.30 1.37
N LEU A 141 1.09 -23.25 0.59
CA LEU A 141 0.13 -22.64 -0.33
C LEU A 141 0.13 -23.32 -1.70
N GLY A 142 0.94 -24.37 -1.91
CA GLY A 142 1.03 -25.07 -3.18
C GLY A 142 1.82 -24.35 -4.26
N MET A 143 2.63 -23.35 -3.90
CA MET A 143 3.43 -22.58 -4.85
C MET A 143 4.76 -23.30 -5.20
N TYR A 144 5.23 -24.14 -4.30
CA TYR A 144 6.46 -24.93 -4.49
C TYR A 144 6.30 -26.33 -3.93
#